data_a19b74d30ea87509a5c7a02d98832a53
#
_entry.id   a19b74d30ea87509a5c7a02d98832a53
#
_cell.length_a   1.000
_cell.length_b   1.000
_cell.length_c   1.000
_cell.angle_alpha   90.00
_cell.angle_beta   90.00
_cell.angle_gamma   90.00
#
_symmetry.space_group_name_H-M   'P 1'
#
loop_
_entity.id
_entity.type
_entity.pdbx_description
1 polymer ?
#
loop_
_entity_poly.entity_id
_entity_poly.type
_entity_poly.pdbx_seq_one_letter_code
_entity_poly.pdbx_strand_id
1 'polypeptide(L)'
;SDVYKRQDIRDSITEENLAEYVKFAKQLSKNMDAIIAISGVIDIVADSKDAYVIYNGHKIMSKITGSGCMLSAFTTAYLVANKDNKLMATVAAFCAMGVAGEIAQKRMGELDGNASFRNYLIDAIYNMTGEQLEAMAKYEKR
;
A
#
# COMPACT_ATOMS: atom_id res chain seq x y z
N SER A 1 -2.01 14.91 -21.43
CA SER A 1 -1.21 13.72 -21.77
C SER A 1 -0.58 13.19 -20.49
N ASP A 2 -1.20 12.15 -19.94
CA ASP A 2 -0.75 11.53 -18.70
C ASP A 2 0.49 10.72 -18.99
N VAL A 3 1.64 11.31 -18.67
CA VAL A 3 2.90 10.57 -18.69
C VAL A 3 2.95 9.77 -17.38
N TYR A 4 2.54 8.52 -17.46
CA TYR A 4 2.80 7.55 -16.41
C TYR A 4 4.33 7.30 -16.37
N LYS A 5 5.04 8.14 -15.64
CA LYS A 5 6.45 7.90 -15.33
C LYS A 5 6.47 6.90 -14.16
N ARG A 6 6.45 5.62 -14.49
CA ARG A 6 6.94 4.59 -13.59
C ARG A 6 8.45 4.80 -13.45
N GLN A 7 8.82 5.61 -12.48
CA GLN A 7 10.21 5.74 -12.08
C GLN A 7 10.51 4.52 -11.22
N ASP A 8 11.27 3.58 -11.76
CA ASP A 8 11.88 2.55 -10.94
C ASP A 8 12.79 3.28 -9.95
N ILE A 9 12.30 3.43 -8.74
CA ILE A 9 13.13 3.87 -7.61
C ILE A 9 14.07 2.70 -7.38
N ARG A 10 15.30 2.81 -7.86
CA ARG A 10 16.32 1.75 -7.75
C ARG A 10 16.69 1.47 -6.31
N ASP A 11 16.47 2.42 -5.41
CA ASP A 11 16.71 2.28 -4.00
C ASP A 11 15.41 1.97 -3.27
N SER A 12 15.32 0.79 -2.68
CA SER A 12 14.19 0.44 -1.82
C SER A 12 14.13 1.39 -0.63
N ILE A 13 12.90 1.77 -0.22
CA ILE A 13 12.69 2.53 1.00
C ILE A 13 13.07 1.62 2.18
N THR A 14 14.04 2.07 2.98
CA THR A 14 14.52 1.40 4.19
C THR A 14 14.42 2.35 5.38
N GLU A 15 14.54 1.85 6.60
CA GLU A 15 14.53 2.69 7.79
C GLU A 15 15.61 3.80 7.75
N GLU A 16 16.74 3.57 7.09
CA GLU A 16 17.84 4.52 6.99
C GLU A 16 17.50 5.75 6.13
N ASN A 17 16.72 5.55 5.04
CA ASN A 17 16.35 6.62 4.11
C ASN A 17 14.89 7.08 4.25
N LEU A 18 14.12 6.49 5.19
CA LEU A 18 12.71 6.74 5.38
C LEU A 18 12.37 8.23 5.59
N ALA A 19 13.15 8.91 6.44
CA ALA A 19 12.91 10.32 6.75
C ALA A 19 13.04 11.22 5.51
N GLU A 20 13.97 10.90 4.61
CA GLU A 20 14.16 11.62 3.35
C GLU A 20 12.96 11.42 2.40
N TYR A 21 12.50 10.18 2.25
CA TYR A 21 11.32 9.86 1.43
C TYR A 21 10.03 10.46 2.00
N VAL A 22 9.86 10.50 3.31
CA VAL A 22 8.73 11.18 3.96
C VAL A 22 8.74 12.68 3.63
N LYS A 23 9.89 13.34 3.76
CA LYS A 23 10.06 14.75 3.40
C LYS A 23 9.77 14.99 1.92
N PHE A 24 10.29 14.13 1.07
CA PHE A 24 10.04 14.19 -0.38
C PHE A 24 8.54 14.05 -0.70
N ALA A 25 7.85 13.07 -0.11
CA ALA A 25 6.42 12.85 -0.34
C ALA A 25 5.58 14.06 0.08
N LYS A 26 5.84 14.65 1.25
CA LYS A 26 5.18 15.89 1.73
C LYS A 26 5.41 17.07 0.78
N GLN A 27 6.66 17.26 0.33
CA GLN A 27 6.99 18.34 -0.58
C GLN A 27 6.32 18.16 -1.95
N LEU A 28 6.30 16.93 -2.46
CA LEU A 28 5.64 16.60 -3.72
C LEU A 28 4.13 16.81 -3.61
N SER A 29 3.52 16.37 -2.50
CA SER A 29 2.12 16.62 -2.20
C SER A 29 1.77 18.11 -2.22
N LYS A 30 2.60 18.94 -1.59
CA LYS A 30 2.42 20.39 -1.58
C LYS A 30 2.50 21.00 -2.98
N ASN A 31 3.43 20.53 -3.81
CA ASN A 31 3.64 21.05 -5.15
C ASN A 31 2.53 20.65 -6.13
N MET A 32 1.95 19.46 -5.93
CA MET A 32 0.93 18.90 -6.82
C MET A 32 -0.51 19.11 -6.31
N ASP A 33 -0.67 19.60 -5.08
CA ASP A 33 -1.96 19.69 -4.38
C ASP A 33 -2.71 18.34 -4.39
N ALA A 34 -1.97 17.27 -4.08
CA ALA A 34 -2.46 15.90 -4.17
C ALA A 34 -1.91 15.03 -3.03
N ILE A 35 -2.63 13.97 -2.68
CA ILE A 35 -2.10 12.92 -1.81
C ILE A 35 -1.10 12.10 -2.61
N ILE A 36 0.09 11.93 -2.06
CA ILE A 36 1.17 11.13 -2.64
C ILE A 36 1.23 9.79 -1.92
N ALA A 37 1.22 8.73 -2.70
CA ALA A 37 1.43 7.38 -2.20
C ALA A 37 2.61 6.74 -2.93
N ILE A 38 3.60 6.27 -2.16
CA ILE A 38 4.80 5.59 -2.66
C ILE A 38 4.75 4.16 -2.13
N SER A 39 4.65 3.19 -3.04
CA SER A 39 4.65 1.78 -2.66
C SER A 39 6.05 1.17 -2.77
N GLY A 40 6.43 0.34 -1.81
CA GLY A 40 7.75 -0.31 -1.76
C GLY A 40 7.78 -1.47 -0.78
N VAL A 41 8.91 -1.67 -0.13
CA VAL A 41 9.04 -2.58 1.02
C VAL A 41 8.36 -1.95 2.24
N ILE A 42 8.51 -0.64 2.36
CA ILE A 42 7.79 0.22 3.29
C ILE A 42 6.99 1.19 2.42
N ASP A 43 5.69 1.31 2.66
CA ASP A 43 4.83 2.22 1.92
C ASP A 43 4.73 3.57 2.65
N ILE A 44 4.61 4.66 1.88
CA ILE A 44 4.43 6.02 2.40
C ILE A 44 3.19 6.63 1.77
N VAL A 45 2.31 7.19 2.59
CA VAL A 45 1.15 7.97 2.14
C VAL A 45 1.20 9.33 2.82
N ALA A 46 1.20 10.40 2.05
CA ALA A 46 1.38 11.75 2.58
C ALA A 46 0.46 12.79 1.91
N ASP A 47 0.03 13.76 2.68
CA ASP A 47 -0.38 15.07 2.22
C ASP A 47 0.73 16.11 2.49
N SER A 48 0.44 17.39 2.32
CA SER A 48 1.42 18.46 2.54
C SER A 48 1.80 18.67 4.02
N LYS A 49 1.05 18.12 4.96
CA LYS A 49 1.23 18.29 6.40
C LYS A 49 1.63 16.99 7.09
N ASP A 50 0.91 15.93 6.82
CA ASP A 50 1.00 14.64 7.49
C ASP A 50 1.51 13.55 6.56
N ALA A 51 2.29 12.62 7.09
CA ALA A 51 2.65 11.40 6.39
C ALA A 51 2.41 10.19 7.29
N TYR A 52 2.07 9.09 6.65
CA TYR A 52 1.92 7.80 7.29
C TYR A 52 2.83 6.79 6.61
N VAL A 53 3.51 6.00 7.42
CA VAL A 53 4.40 4.93 7.01
C VAL A 53 3.73 3.61 7.32
N ILE A 54 3.67 2.71 6.36
CA ILE A 54 2.93 1.44 6.46
C ILE A 54 3.91 0.30 6.29
N TYR A 55 3.89 -0.64 7.23
CA TYR A 55 4.80 -1.80 7.31
C TYR A 55 4.13 -3.12 6.95
N ASN A 56 2.84 -3.10 6.59
CA ASN A 56 2.15 -4.31 6.15
C ASN A 56 2.61 -4.75 4.76
N GLY A 57 2.58 -6.04 4.54
CA GLY A 57 2.89 -6.66 3.27
C GLY A 57 3.89 -7.80 3.38
N HIS A 58 4.12 -8.46 2.26
CA HIS A 58 5.10 -9.55 2.18
C HIS A 58 5.81 -9.53 0.81
N LYS A 59 7.10 -9.87 0.80
CA LYS A 59 7.95 -9.87 -0.40
C LYS A 59 7.39 -10.64 -1.60
N ILE A 60 6.56 -11.65 -1.36
CA ILE A 60 5.95 -12.44 -2.43
C ILE A 60 4.99 -11.61 -3.30
N MET A 61 4.44 -10.50 -2.75
CA MET A 61 3.55 -9.61 -3.50
C MET A 61 4.23 -9.01 -4.73
N SER A 62 5.54 -8.81 -4.70
CA SER A 62 6.31 -8.31 -5.85
C SER A 62 6.49 -9.33 -6.97
N LYS A 63 6.21 -10.63 -6.70
CA LYS A 63 6.38 -11.72 -7.66
C LYS A 63 5.13 -12.00 -8.49
N ILE A 64 4.01 -11.37 -8.17
CA ILE A 64 2.77 -11.49 -8.95
C ILE A 64 2.55 -10.26 -9.82
N THR A 65 2.19 -10.49 -11.08
CA THR A 65 1.82 -9.42 -12.00
C THR A 65 0.45 -8.85 -11.62
N GLY A 66 0.33 -7.52 -11.64
CA GLY A 66 -0.95 -6.83 -11.44
C GLY A 66 -1.25 -6.43 -9.99
N SER A 67 -0.38 -6.71 -9.01
CA SER A 67 -0.56 -6.28 -7.62
C SER A 67 -0.68 -4.76 -7.49
N GLY A 68 0.12 -4.00 -8.24
CA GLY A 68 0.03 -2.53 -8.28
C GLY A 68 -1.28 -2.02 -8.90
N CYS A 69 -1.79 -2.69 -9.95
CA CYS A 69 -3.07 -2.34 -10.54
C CYS A 69 -4.23 -2.65 -9.57
N MET A 70 -4.16 -3.76 -8.85
CA MET A 70 -5.13 -4.10 -7.81
C MET A 70 -5.11 -3.05 -6.69
N LEU A 71 -3.92 -2.63 -6.23
CA LEU A 71 -3.77 -1.59 -5.21
C LEU A 71 -4.40 -0.26 -5.67
N SER A 72 -4.20 0.14 -6.93
CA SER A 72 -4.78 1.38 -7.48
C SER A 72 -6.31 1.32 -7.50
N ALA A 73 -6.88 0.20 -7.98
CA ALA A 73 -8.33 0.01 -8.00
C ALA A 73 -8.92 -0.01 -6.58
N PHE A 74 -8.24 -0.69 -5.66
CA PHE A 74 -8.61 -0.81 -4.27
C PHE A 74 -8.58 0.55 -3.55
N THR A 75 -7.51 1.32 -3.75
CA THR A 75 -7.39 2.69 -3.24
C THR A 75 -8.50 3.58 -3.76
N THR A 76 -8.87 3.46 -5.03
CA THR A 76 -9.99 4.21 -5.61
C THR A 76 -11.31 3.89 -4.91
N ALA A 77 -11.58 2.62 -4.63
CA ALA A 77 -12.79 2.20 -3.91
C ALA A 77 -12.85 2.81 -2.50
N TYR A 78 -11.74 2.78 -1.76
CA TYR A 78 -11.64 3.39 -0.43
C TYR A 78 -11.84 4.91 -0.47
N LEU A 79 -11.28 5.59 -1.46
CA LEU A 79 -11.44 7.05 -1.65
C LEU A 79 -12.89 7.43 -1.96
N VAL A 80 -13.57 6.65 -2.82
CA VAL A 80 -14.98 6.90 -3.16
C VAL A 80 -15.89 6.70 -1.94
N ALA A 81 -15.59 5.70 -1.12
CA ALA A 81 -16.35 5.41 0.09
C ALA A 81 -16.10 6.41 1.23
N ASN A 82 -14.96 7.13 1.22
CA ASN A 82 -14.52 8.00 2.32
C ASN A 82 -14.03 9.36 1.82
N LYS A 83 -14.90 10.10 1.14
CA LYS A 83 -14.57 11.36 0.46
C LYS A 83 -14.09 12.47 1.41
N ASP A 84 -14.50 12.44 2.67
CA ASP A 84 -14.22 13.48 3.65
C ASP A 84 -12.82 13.33 4.29
N ASN A 85 -12.22 12.14 4.22
CA ASN A 85 -10.88 11.87 4.76
C ASN A 85 -10.05 11.03 3.79
N LYS A 86 -9.67 11.65 2.68
CA LYS A 86 -8.94 10.98 1.60
C LYS A 86 -7.57 10.45 2.04
N LEU A 87 -6.86 11.17 2.93
CA LEU A 87 -5.56 10.73 3.43
C LEU A 87 -5.70 9.39 4.16
N MET A 88 -6.59 9.31 5.15
CA MET A 88 -6.80 8.06 5.90
C MET A 88 -7.44 6.96 5.07
N ALA A 89 -8.28 7.30 4.09
CA ALA A 89 -8.80 6.32 3.14
C ALA A 89 -7.67 5.66 2.32
N THR A 90 -6.68 6.45 1.89
CA THR A 90 -5.51 5.94 1.18
C THR A 90 -4.64 5.07 2.10
N VAL A 91 -4.38 5.52 3.34
CA VAL A 91 -3.65 4.73 4.35
C VAL A 91 -4.35 3.38 4.60
N ALA A 92 -5.66 3.40 4.81
CA ALA A 92 -6.44 2.18 5.06
C ALA A 92 -6.40 1.21 3.86
N ALA A 93 -6.46 1.71 2.63
CA ALA A 93 -6.35 0.87 1.43
C ALA A 93 -4.97 0.19 1.33
N PHE A 94 -3.89 0.91 1.62
CA PHE A 94 -2.54 0.35 1.63
C PHE A 94 -2.36 -0.68 2.75
N CYS A 95 -2.82 -0.38 3.97
CA CYS A 95 -2.83 -1.36 5.07
C CYS A 95 -3.61 -2.61 4.68
N ALA A 96 -4.83 -2.46 4.14
CA ALA A 96 -5.68 -3.58 3.77
C ALA A 96 -5.04 -4.47 2.70
N MET A 97 -4.41 -3.87 1.69
CA MET A 97 -3.68 -4.62 0.67
C MET A 97 -2.49 -5.38 1.26
N GLY A 98 -1.72 -4.76 2.15
CA GLY A 98 -0.60 -5.38 2.83
C GLY A 98 -1.03 -6.51 3.77
N VAL A 99 -2.08 -6.29 4.56
CA VAL A 99 -2.69 -7.31 5.45
C VAL A 99 -3.19 -8.50 4.64
N ALA A 100 -3.87 -8.25 3.50
CA ALA A 100 -4.31 -9.33 2.61
C ALA A 100 -3.13 -10.14 2.07
N GLY A 101 -2.01 -9.49 1.74
CA GLY A 101 -0.77 -10.15 1.34
C GLY A 101 -0.17 -11.03 2.44
N GLU A 102 -0.18 -10.56 3.69
CA GLU A 102 0.28 -11.35 4.85
C GLU A 102 -0.63 -12.57 5.09
N ILE A 103 -1.96 -12.40 4.98
CA ILE A 103 -2.93 -13.50 5.14
C ILE A 103 -2.76 -14.53 4.01
N ALA A 104 -2.65 -14.07 2.77
CA ALA A 104 -2.45 -14.94 1.63
C ALA A 104 -1.17 -15.77 1.75
N GLN A 105 -0.08 -15.14 2.19
CA GLN A 105 1.20 -15.82 2.40
C GLN A 105 1.10 -16.90 3.48
N LYS A 106 0.39 -16.64 4.58
CA LYS A 106 0.17 -17.64 5.65
C LYS A 106 -0.65 -18.84 5.20
N ARG A 107 -1.48 -18.72 4.17
CA ARG A 107 -2.27 -19.83 3.58
C ARG A 107 -1.45 -20.75 2.69
N MET A 108 -0.28 -20.30 2.21
CA MET A 108 0.52 -21.07 1.26
C MET A 108 1.09 -22.34 1.88
N GLY A 109 0.95 -23.45 1.16
CA GLY A 109 1.63 -24.72 1.41
C GLY A 109 2.90 -24.87 0.55
N GLU A 110 3.59 -25.99 0.72
CA GLU A 110 4.88 -26.27 0.04
C GLU A 110 4.78 -26.27 -1.49
N LEU A 111 3.65 -26.67 -2.04
CA LEU A 111 3.43 -26.78 -3.49
C LEU A 111 2.78 -25.55 -4.10
N ASP A 112 2.46 -24.54 -3.28
CA ASP A 112 1.82 -23.32 -3.75
C ASP A 112 2.85 -22.37 -4.38
N GLY A 113 2.45 -21.78 -5.50
CA GLY A 113 3.25 -20.80 -6.23
C GLY A 113 2.52 -19.46 -6.38
N ASN A 114 2.98 -18.68 -7.34
CA ASN A 114 2.45 -17.34 -7.61
C ASN A 114 0.94 -17.32 -7.94
N ALA A 115 0.44 -18.36 -8.61
CA ALA A 115 -0.98 -18.46 -8.96
C ALA A 115 -1.85 -18.65 -7.71
N SER A 116 -1.48 -19.61 -6.86
CA SER A 116 -2.16 -19.83 -5.57
C SER A 116 -2.12 -18.58 -4.70
N PHE A 117 -0.94 -17.95 -4.57
CA PHE A 117 -0.80 -16.72 -3.80
C PHE A 117 -1.75 -15.62 -4.31
N ARG A 118 -1.83 -15.42 -5.63
CA ARG A 118 -2.73 -14.41 -6.22
C ARG A 118 -4.19 -14.70 -5.87
N ASN A 119 -4.61 -15.94 -5.96
CA ASN A 119 -5.96 -16.34 -5.60
C ASN A 119 -6.23 -16.12 -4.11
N TYR A 120 -5.30 -16.51 -3.24
CA TYR A 120 -5.41 -16.28 -1.80
C TYR A 120 -5.43 -14.80 -1.43
N LEU A 121 -4.72 -13.95 -2.16
CA LEU A 121 -4.74 -12.50 -1.99
C LEU A 121 -6.14 -11.93 -2.31
N ILE A 122 -6.74 -12.35 -3.42
CA ILE A 122 -8.08 -11.94 -3.82
C ILE A 122 -9.12 -12.40 -2.79
N ASP A 123 -9.03 -13.65 -2.34
CA ASP A 123 -9.89 -14.19 -1.28
C ASP A 123 -9.74 -13.42 0.03
N ALA A 124 -8.50 -13.07 0.40
CA ALA A 124 -8.23 -12.32 1.63
C ALA A 124 -8.83 -10.91 1.57
N ILE A 125 -8.76 -10.25 0.41
CA ILE A 125 -9.42 -8.95 0.19
C ILE A 125 -10.93 -9.08 0.32
N TYR A 126 -11.52 -10.10 -0.31
CA TYR A 126 -12.96 -10.32 -0.29
C TYR A 126 -13.51 -10.60 1.13
N ASN A 127 -12.76 -11.36 1.92
CA ASN A 127 -13.18 -11.77 3.28
C ASN A 127 -12.74 -10.81 4.39
N MET A 128 -12.02 -9.74 4.07
CA MET A 128 -11.50 -8.81 5.08
C MET A 128 -12.60 -8.08 5.81
N THR A 129 -12.55 -8.11 7.14
CA THR A 129 -13.41 -7.32 8.02
C THR A 129 -12.68 -6.10 8.56
N GLY A 130 -13.44 -5.08 9.00
CA GLY A 130 -12.87 -3.90 9.66
C GLY A 130 -12.08 -4.28 10.92
N GLU A 131 -12.61 -5.19 11.73
CA GLU A 131 -11.93 -5.69 12.94
C GLU A 131 -10.60 -6.38 12.61
N GLN A 132 -10.57 -7.19 11.57
CA GLN A 132 -9.34 -7.85 11.13
C GLN A 132 -8.31 -6.84 10.63
N LEU A 133 -8.75 -5.84 9.85
CA LEU A 133 -7.87 -4.79 9.39
C LEU A 133 -7.30 -3.98 10.56
N GLU A 134 -8.14 -3.56 11.50
CA GLU A 134 -7.72 -2.80 12.68
C GLU A 134 -6.71 -3.57 13.54
N ALA A 135 -6.95 -4.86 13.75
CA ALA A 135 -6.06 -5.72 14.54
C ALA A 135 -4.70 -5.97 13.88
N MET A 136 -4.62 -5.95 12.55
CA MET A 136 -3.42 -6.32 11.79
C MET A 136 -2.69 -5.15 11.14
N ALA A 137 -3.30 -3.97 11.06
CA ALA A 137 -2.68 -2.80 10.45
C ALA A 137 -1.45 -2.35 11.24
N LYS A 138 -0.35 -2.10 10.52
CA LYS A 138 0.93 -1.65 11.06
C LYS A 138 1.32 -0.36 10.36
N TYR A 139 0.98 0.75 10.96
CA TYR A 139 1.32 2.06 10.42
C TYR A 139 1.64 3.05 11.53
N GLU A 140 2.39 4.08 11.21
CA GLU A 140 2.71 5.16 12.12
C GLU A 140 2.67 6.51 11.42
N LYS A 141 2.35 7.56 12.16
CA LYS A 141 2.40 8.94 11.69
C LYS A 141 3.81 9.50 11.84
N ARG A 142 4.28 10.21 10.80
CA ARG A 142 5.59 10.87 10.73
C ARG A 142 5.45 12.37 10.43
#